data_b7ddb9e308e9bbfb4a65e72c771f5e04
#
_entry.id   b7ddb9e308e9bbfb4a65e72c771f5e04
#
_cell.length_a   1.000
_cell.length_b   1.000
_cell.length_c   1.000
_cell.angle_alpha   90.00
_cell.angle_beta   90.00
_cell.angle_gamma   90.00
#
_symmetry.space_group_name_H-M   'P 1'
#
loop_
_entity.id
_entity.type
_entity.pdbx_description
1 polymer ?
#
loop_
_entity_poly.entity_id
_entity_poly.type
_entity_poly.pdbx_seq_one_letter_code
_entity_poly.pdbx_strand_id
1 'polypeptide(L)'
;MPEADGGFKFGVSQYTTWEWTIEQDLEAYAALGVDCVEVCEFKLDVQRMKEQLALVGERGLTISSVQPQVHTLYPDSLEAEPTEPQARAALIRRAIERVGPHAPEGTPFVVNTGAAPGGNFREAHAMAEREFRALARFAADHGMRVALEPLNAILMNTNSFLWLIPQVMDMIARVDHPAFGLCMDTWNVWQDPKVLEHIAACGDKIFVTHVSDWHLPRAFADRAIIGQGEIPLPALLRAIDETGYGGAYSLEIFSDTSLPDSLWKADGRQVIQDSWAGLERAWREASL
;
A
#
# COMPACT_ATOMS: atom_id res chain seq x y z
N MET A 1 0.23 28.16 6.25
CA MET A 1 0.83 26.91 5.80
C MET A 1 1.20 27.12 4.36
N PRO A 2 2.46 26.93 3.90
CA PRO A 2 2.71 26.92 2.48
C PRO A 2 1.95 25.72 1.91
N GLU A 3 1.12 25.93 0.89
CA GLU A 3 0.69 24.87 -0.01
C GLU A 3 1.95 24.13 -0.44
N ALA A 4 1.95 22.80 -0.34
CA ALA A 4 3.05 22.01 -0.85
C ALA A 4 3.20 22.37 -2.34
N ASP A 5 4.31 23.03 -2.69
CA ASP A 5 4.60 23.56 -4.03
C ASP A 5 4.80 22.42 -5.06
N GLY A 6 4.41 21.20 -4.69
CA GLY A 6 4.69 19.97 -5.39
C GLY A 6 3.56 19.35 -6.22
N GLY A 7 2.33 19.84 -6.12
CA GLY A 7 1.22 19.29 -6.94
C GLY A 7 0.74 17.88 -6.56
N PHE A 8 1.24 17.25 -5.50
CA PHE A 8 0.82 15.94 -5.00
C PHE A 8 0.55 15.96 -3.49
N LYS A 9 -0.22 14.98 -3.00
CA LYS A 9 -0.39 14.72 -1.56
C LYS A 9 0.64 13.71 -1.09
N PHE A 10 1.36 14.04 -0.01
CA PHE A 10 2.32 13.13 0.61
C PHE A 10 1.67 12.35 1.74
N GLY A 11 1.72 11.02 1.65
CA GLY A 11 1.27 10.11 2.69
C GLY A 11 2.42 9.32 3.30
N VAL A 12 2.17 8.72 4.46
CA VAL A 12 3.10 7.77 5.09
C VAL A 12 2.33 6.54 5.54
N SER A 13 2.78 5.36 5.07
CA SER A 13 2.32 4.08 5.59
C SER A 13 2.96 3.81 6.95
N GLN A 14 2.16 3.33 7.90
CA GLN A 14 2.64 2.99 9.24
C GLN A 14 3.63 1.81 9.26
N TYR A 15 3.83 1.08 8.16
CA TYR A 15 4.95 0.17 8.00
C TYR A 15 6.31 0.88 8.02
N THR A 16 6.35 2.14 7.55
CA THR A 16 7.59 2.96 7.56
C THR A 16 8.15 3.15 8.96
N THR A 17 7.29 3.27 9.94
CA THR A 17 7.63 3.49 11.36
C THR A 17 7.23 2.28 12.22
N TRP A 18 7.63 1.10 11.78
CA TRP A 18 7.23 -0.21 12.32
C TRP A 18 7.22 -0.28 13.86
N GLU A 19 8.27 0.24 14.50
CA GLU A 19 8.47 0.17 15.96
C GLU A 19 7.63 1.20 16.76
N TRP A 20 6.98 2.16 16.08
CA TRP A 20 6.23 3.22 16.75
C TRP A 20 4.80 2.80 17.05
N THR A 21 4.23 3.38 18.11
CA THR A 21 2.77 3.29 18.33
C THR A 21 2.04 4.23 17.37
N ILE A 22 0.74 4.01 17.18
CA ILE A 22 -0.09 4.91 16.34
C ILE A 22 -0.05 6.35 16.85
N GLU A 23 -0.04 6.55 18.17
CA GLU A 23 0.02 7.89 18.78
C GLU A 23 1.35 8.60 18.41
N GLN A 24 2.47 7.86 18.42
CA GLN A 24 3.78 8.38 18.01
C GLN A 24 3.82 8.69 16.51
N ASP A 25 3.24 7.81 15.68
CA ASP A 25 3.13 8.03 14.24
C ASP A 25 2.39 9.34 13.95
N LEU A 26 1.17 9.48 14.48
CA LEU A 26 0.31 10.63 14.19
C LEU A 26 0.88 11.94 14.71
N GLU A 27 1.54 11.92 15.87
CA GLU A 27 2.24 13.10 16.38
C GLU A 27 3.39 13.52 15.47
N ALA A 28 4.20 12.55 15.03
CA ALA A 28 5.34 12.82 14.17
C ALA A 28 4.91 13.28 12.78
N TYR A 29 3.95 12.58 12.17
CA TYR A 29 3.45 12.90 10.82
C TYR A 29 2.84 14.29 10.77
N ALA A 30 1.99 14.64 11.74
CA ALA A 30 1.42 15.97 11.85
C ALA A 30 2.50 17.07 12.05
N ALA A 31 3.49 16.81 12.91
CA ALA A 31 4.59 17.75 13.15
C ALA A 31 5.48 17.96 11.91
N LEU A 32 5.59 16.96 11.04
CA LEU A 32 6.31 17.03 9.77
C LEU A 32 5.48 17.66 8.64
N GLY A 33 4.18 17.83 8.81
CA GLY A 33 3.27 18.37 7.78
C GLY A 33 2.84 17.34 6.73
N VAL A 34 2.90 16.04 7.04
CA VAL A 34 2.37 14.96 6.19
C VAL A 34 0.86 15.16 6.00
N ASP A 35 0.34 14.93 4.79
CA ASP A 35 -1.08 15.12 4.47
C ASP A 35 -1.94 13.92 4.90
N CYS A 36 -1.41 12.72 4.70
CA CYS A 36 -2.16 11.48 4.82
C CYS A 36 -1.40 10.39 5.59
N VAL A 37 -2.16 9.51 6.22
CA VAL A 37 -1.64 8.28 6.82
C VAL A 37 -2.31 7.07 6.18
N GLU A 38 -1.53 6.06 5.82
CA GLU A 38 -2.04 4.72 5.63
C GLU A 38 -2.05 4.00 6.97
N VAL A 39 -3.25 3.64 7.43
CA VAL A 39 -3.45 3.00 8.73
C VAL A 39 -3.21 1.50 8.62
N CYS A 40 -2.29 0.97 9.45
CA CYS A 40 -2.07 -0.46 9.59
C CYS A 40 -2.86 -0.99 10.80
N GLU A 41 -3.80 -1.91 10.55
CA GLU A 41 -4.71 -2.43 11.58
C GLU A 41 -3.97 -3.06 12.77
N PHE A 42 -2.79 -3.66 12.55
CA PHE A 42 -2.00 -4.28 13.63
C PHE A 42 -1.50 -3.28 14.69
N LYS A 43 -1.47 -1.98 14.39
CA LYS A 43 -1.12 -0.91 15.35
C LYS A 43 -2.31 -0.45 16.19
N LEU A 44 -3.52 -0.87 15.85
CA LEU A 44 -4.73 -0.45 16.54
C LEU A 44 -5.04 -1.39 17.71
N ASP A 45 -5.25 -0.80 18.88
CA ASP A 45 -5.81 -1.51 20.03
C ASP A 45 -7.32 -1.71 19.81
N VAL A 46 -7.78 -2.95 19.82
CA VAL A 46 -9.19 -3.30 19.56
C VAL A 46 -10.16 -2.57 20.50
N GLN A 47 -9.76 -2.28 21.75
CA GLN A 47 -10.61 -1.60 22.72
C GLN A 47 -10.57 -0.07 22.55
N ARG A 48 -9.47 0.47 22.03
CA ARG A 48 -9.23 1.91 21.87
C ARG A 48 -9.32 2.38 20.41
N MET A 49 -9.64 1.50 19.48
CA MET A 49 -9.60 1.75 18.03
C MET A 49 -10.34 3.03 17.63
N LYS A 50 -11.54 3.24 18.15
CA LYS A 50 -12.34 4.44 17.88
C LYS A 50 -11.61 5.72 18.31
N GLU A 51 -11.00 5.71 19.48
CA GLU A 51 -10.24 6.84 20.02
C GLU A 51 -8.98 7.09 19.17
N GLN A 52 -8.25 6.03 18.86
CA GLN A 52 -7.01 6.09 18.07
C GLN A 52 -7.26 6.60 16.65
N LEU A 53 -8.34 6.14 15.99
CA LEU A 53 -8.70 6.62 14.65
C LEU A 53 -9.22 8.06 14.66
N ALA A 54 -9.87 8.51 15.74
CA ALA A 54 -10.27 9.91 15.88
C ALA A 54 -9.06 10.86 15.94
N LEU A 55 -7.94 10.42 16.52
CA LEU A 55 -6.70 11.21 16.57
C LEU A 55 -6.19 11.60 15.18
N VAL A 56 -6.46 10.81 14.14
CA VAL A 56 -6.03 11.12 12.76
C VAL A 56 -6.58 12.50 12.37
N GLY A 57 -7.88 12.70 12.45
CA GLY A 57 -8.51 13.99 12.13
C GLY A 57 -8.16 15.10 13.13
N GLU A 58 -8.03 14.79 14.42
CA GLU A 58 -7.62 15.77 15.45
C GLU A 58 -6.20 16.32 15.21
N ARG A 59 -5.34 15.55 14.55
CA ARG A 59 -3.98 15.96 14.16
C ARG A 59 -3.91 16.59 12.76
N GLY A 60 -5.05 16.77 12.09
CA GLY A 60 -5.12 17.37 10.75
C GLY A 60 -4.70 16.44 9.62
N LEU A 61 -4.60 15.12 9.88
CA LEU A 61 -4.26 14.11 8.90
C LEU A 61 -5.54 13.52 8.28
N THR A 62 -5.39 12.88 7.11
CA THR A 62 -6.47 12.13 6.46
C THR A 62 -6.04 10.68 6.26
N ILE A 63 -6.94 9.72 6.43
CA ILE A 63 -6.66 8.31 6.10
C ILE A 63 -6.69 8.17 4.57
N SER A 64 -5.54 7.81 3.96
CA SER A 64 -5.43 7.58 2.52
C SER A 64 -5.80 6.16 2.11
N SER A 65 -5.46 5.20 2.94
CA SER A 65 -5.67 3.77 2.74
C SER A 65 -5.57 3.02 4.07
N VAL A 66 -5.96 1.76 4.06
CA VAL A 66 -5.90 0.87 5.23
C VAL A 66 -5.22 -0.44 4.84
N GLN A 67 -4.27 -0.89 5.66
CA GLN A 67 -3.69 -2.22 5.62
C GLN A 67 -4.37 -3.10 6.68
N PRO A 68 -5.29 -4.01 6.32
CA PRO A 68 -5.83 -4.98 7.26
C PRO A 68 -4.72 -5.84 7.86
N GLN A 69 -4.85 -6.27 9.11
CA GLN A 69 -3.88 -7.18 9.72
C GLN A 69 -3.76 -8.47 8.90
N VAL A 70 -4.89 -9.10 8.61
CA VAL A 70 -4.95 -10.18 7.61
C VAL A 70 -5.38 -9.58 6.29
N HIS A 71 -4.45 -9.42 5.37
CA HIS A 71 -4.64 -8.72 4.10
C HIS A 71 -4.54 -9.65 2.87
N THR A 72 -4.34 -10.95 3.07
CA THR A 72 -4.21 -11.93 1.98
C THR A 72 -5.30 -13.00 2.03
N LEU A 73 -5.60 -13.63 0.87
CA LEU A 73 -6.56 -14.74 0.79
C LEU A 73 -5.95 -16.10 1.14
N TYR A 74 -4.65 -16.26 0.96
CA TYR A 74 -3.90 -17.43 1.40
C TYR A 74 -2.86 -17.00 2.43
N PRO A 75 -2.35 -17.92 3.26
CA PRO A 75 -1.27 -17.61 4.19
C PRO A 75 -0.09 -16.93 3.52
N ASP A 76 0.54 -16.03 4.25
CA ASP A 76 1.74 -15.34 3.82
C ASP A 76 2.83 -15.38 4.92
N SER A 77 3.93 -14.69 4.68
CA SER A 77 5.06 -14.68 5.62
C SER A 77 4.81 -13.83 6.87
N LEU A 78 3.81 -12.95 6.86
CA LEU A 78 3.45 -12.09 8.00
C LEU A 78 2.37 -12.75 8.86
N GLU A 79 1.36 -13.36 8.22
CA GLU A 79 0.22 -13.95 8.89
C GLU A 79 -0.06 -15.36 8.33
N ALA A 80 0.43 -16.38 9.02
CA ALA A 80 0.27 -17.79 8.63
C ALA A 80 -1.13 -18.34 8.86
N GLU A 81 -1.89 -17.76 9.80
CA GLU A 81 -3.21 -18.21 10.17
C GLU A 81 -4.29 -17.12 9.97
N PRO A 82 -5.55 -17.49 9.73
CA PRO A 82 -6.04 -18.84 9.42
C PRO A 82 -5.59 -19.29 8.02
N THR A 83 -5.58 -20.60 7.78
CA THR A 83 -5.17 -21.16 6.47
C THR A 83 -6.27 -21.11 5.41
N GLU A 84 -7.55 -21.09 5.81
CA GLU A 84 -8.68 -21.12 4.90
C GLU A 84 -8.97 -19.75 4.27
N PRO A 85 -9.05 -19.65 2.93
CA PRO A 85 -9.27 -18.36 2.24
C PRO A 85 -10.55 -17.63 2.66
N GLN A 86 -11.64 -18.38 2.93
CA GLN A 86 -12.89 -17.79 3.37
C GLN A 86 -12.81 -17.19 4.77
N ALA A 87 -12.04 -17.81 5.67
CA ALA A 87 -11.80 -17.28 7.00
C ALA A 87 -10.95 -16.00 6.94
N ARG A 88 -9.95 -15.97 6.06
CA ARG A 88 -9.13 -14.76 5.82
C ARG A 88 -9.97 -13.65 5.21
N ALA A 89 -10.77 -13.94 4.19
CA ALA A 89 -11.69 -12.96 3.60
C ALA A 89 -12.70 -12.41 4.64
N ALA A 90 -13.14 -13.23 5.61
CA ALA A 90 -13.98 -12.76 6.71
C ALA A 90 -13.24 -11.80 7.65
N LEU A 91 -11.94 -11.98 7.88
CA LEU A 91 -11.12 -11.05 8.66
C LEU A 91 -10.91 -9.72 7.94
N ILE A 92 -10.70 -9.73 6.62
CA ILE A 92 -10.64 -8.50 5.82
C ILE A 92 -11.98 -7.73 5.90
N ARG A 93 -13.13 -8.42 5.77
CA ARG A 93 -14.45 -7.77 5.97
C ARG A 93 -14.58 -7.16 7.35
N ARG A 94 -14.12 -7.85 8.40
CA ARG A 94 -14.13 -7.32 9.76
C ARG A 94 -13.26 -6.06 9.91
N ALA A 95 -12.12 -5.98 9.22
CA ALA A 95 -11.32 -4.77 9.19
C ALA A 95 -12.08 -3.60 8.55
N ILE A 96 -12.79 -3.85 7.42
CA ILE A 96 -13.66 -2.86 6.77
C ILE A 96 -14.77 -2.38 7.72
N GLU A 97 -15.45 -3.29 8.41
CA GLU A 97 -16.51 -2.95 9.38
C GLU A 97 -16.01 -2.09 10.56
N ARG A 98 -14.78 -2.36 11.02
CA ARG A 98 -14.22 -1.69 12.20
C ARG A 98 -13.57 -0.36 11.86
N VAL A 99 -12.80 -0.29 10.79
CA VAL A 99 -12.01 0.91 10.43
C VAL A 99 -12.79 1.82 9.47
N GLY A 100 -13.56 1.25 8.53
CA GLY A 100 -14.30 2.00 7.51
C GLY A 100 -15.16 3.15 8.04
N PRO A 101 -15.94 2.99 9.13
CA PRO A 101 -16.74 4.09 9.70
C PRO A 101 -15.94 5.30 10.18
N HIS A 102 -14.63 5.19 10.29
CA HIS A 102 -13.72 6.24 10.75
C HIS A 102 -12.85 6.82 9.61
N ALA A 103 -12.94 6.25 8.42
CA ALA A 103 -12.20 6.67 7.24
C ALA A 103 -13.08 7.45 6.27
N PRO A 104 -12.53 8.32 5.41
CA PRO A 104 -13.27 8.98 4.35
C PRO A 104 -13.99 7.96 3.44
N GLU A 105 -15.13 8.35 2.87
CA GLU A 105 -15.82 7.53 1.87
C GLU A 105 -14.91 7.22 0.70
N GLY A 106 -14.92 5.98 0.25
CA GLY A 106 -14.08 5.50 -0.84
C GLY A 106 -12.64 5.15 -0.43
N THR A 107 -12.29 5.18 0.88
CA THR A 107 -10.97 4.75 1.34
C THR A 107 -10.69 3.30 0.93
N PRO A 108 -9.57 3.01 0.26
CA PRO A 108 -9.22 1.68 -0.16
C PRO A 108 -8.58 0.86 0.98
N PHE A 109 -8.93 -0.43 1.01
CA PHE A 109 -8.27 -1.45 1.83
C PHE A 109 -7.33 -2.25 0.93
N VAL A 110 -6.05 -2.24 1.26
CA VAL A 110 -5.02 -2.92 0.47
C VAL A 110 -5.04 -4.41 0.76
N VAL A 111 -5.01 -5.23 -0.27
CA VAL A 111 -5.03 -6.70 -0.16
C VAL A 111 -4.05 -7.33 -1.15
N ASN A 112 -3.58 -8.52 -0.78
CA ASN A 112 -2.75 -9.37 -1.61
C ASN A 112 -3.39 -10.76 -1.76
N THR A 113 -2.80 -11.61 -2.58
CA THR A 113 -3.35 -12.96 -2.78
C THR A 113 -2.86 -13.98 -1.74
N GLY A 114 -1.65 -13.81 -1.20
CA GLY A 114 -0.91 -14.91 -0.59
C GLY A 114 -0.33 -15.85 -1.66
N ALA A 115 0.49 -16.81 -1.25
CA ALA A 115 1.08 -17.80 -2.15
C ALA A 115 0.06 -18.86 -2.58
N ALA A 116 0.13 -19.32 -3.84
CA ALA A 116 -0.78 -20.37 -4.34
C ALA A 116 -0.47 -21.71 -3.68
N PRO A 117 -1.40 -22.32 -2.91
CA PRO A 117 -1.17 -23.61 -2.24
C PRO A 117 -0.83 -24.72 -3.23
N GLY A 118 0.25 -25.45 -2.94
CA GLY A 118 0.71 -26.58 -3.78
C GLY A 118 1.04 -26.20 -5.23
N GLY A 119 1.17 -24.92 -5.55
CA GLY A 119 1.40 -24.44 -6.92
C GLY A 119 0.20 -24.59 -7.85
N ASN A 120 -1.00 -24.79 -7.33
CA ASN A 120 -2.22 -24.90 -8.13
C ASN A 120 -2.78 -23.51 -8.50
N PHE A 121 -2.09 -22.80 -9.38
CA PHE A 121 -2.44 -21.44 -9.79
C PHE A 121 -3.84 -21.31 -10.37
N ARG A 122 -4.33 -22.30 -11.13
CA ARG A 122 -5.68 -22.25 -11.71
C ARG A 122 -6.76 -22.20 -10.64
N GLU A 123 -6.64 -23.04 -9.62
CA GLU A 123 -7.58 -23.07 -8.50
C GLU A 123 -7.44 -21.81 -7.63
N ALA A 124 -6.20 -21.37 -7.38
CA ALA A 124 -5.93 -20.17 -6.61
C ALA A 124 -6.54 -18.92 -7.28
N HIS A 125 -6.39 -18.78 -8.62
CA HIS A 125 -7.03 -17.70 -9.37
C HIS A 125 -8.56 -17.74 -9.30
N ALA A 126 -9.17 -18.92 -9.47
CA ALA A 126 -10.64 -19.06 -9.40
C ALA A 126 -11.18 -18.73 -7.99
N MET A 127 -10.44 -19.14 -6.95
CA MET A 127 -10.76 -18.81 -5.57
C MET A 127 -10.65 -17.29 -5.33
N ALA A 128 -9.54 -16.68 -5.74
CA ALA A 128 -9.30 -15.25 -5.57
C ALA A 128 -10.38 -14.41 -6.29
N GLU A 129 -10.73 -14.73 -7.53
CA GLU A 129 -11.80 -14.06 -8.27
C GLU A 129 -13.12 -14.09 -7.50
N ARG A 130 -13.49 -15.24 -6.95
CA ARG A 130 -14.75 -15.39 -6.20
C ARG A 130 -14.74 -14.57 -4.92
N GLU A 131 -13.67 -14.69 -4.11
CA GLU A 131 -13.59 -14.01 -2.82
C GLU A 131 -13.42 -12.49 -2.99
N PHE A 132 -12.59 -12.03 -3.93
CA PHE A 132 -12.43 -10.60 -4.21
C PHE A 132 -13.72 -9.97 -4.76
N ARG A 133 -14.50 -10.69 -5.60
CA ARG A 133 -15.80 -10.19 -6.04
C ARG A 133 -16.76 -10.00 -4.88
N ALA A 134 -16.79 -10.95 -3.95
CA ALA A 134 -17.61 -10.85 -2.73
C ALA A 134 -17.12 -9.71 -1.82
N LEU A 135 -15.79 -9.56 -1.68
CA LEU A 135 -15.16 -8.52 -0.88
C LEU A 135 -15.41 -7.11 -1.46
N ALA A 136 -15.33 -6.96 -2.77
CA ALA A 136 -15.58 -5.69 -3.45
C ALA A 136 -17.02 -5.18 -3.24
N ARG A 137 -18.00 -6.08 -3.33
CA ARG A 137 -19.41 -5.77 -3.03
C ARG A 137 -19.57 -5.37 -1.57
N PHE A 138 -19.00 -6.15 -0.67
CA PHE A 138 -19.05 -5.86 0.76
C PHE A 138 -18.42 -4.50 1.09
N ALA A 139 -17.26 -4.18 0.53
CA ALA A 139 -16.61 -2.89 0.72
C ALA A 139 -17.49 -1.73 0.21
N ALA A 140 -18.08 -1.88 -0.98
CA ALA A 140 -19.00 -0.90 -1.54
C ALA A 140 -20.24 -0.65 -0.65
N ASP A 141 -20.82 -1.71 -0.08
CA ASP A 141 -21.95 -1.62 0.85
C ASP A 141 -21.59 -0.84 2.13
N HIS A 142 -20.30 -0.72 2.44
CA HIS A 142 -19.76 0.05 3.55
C HIS A 142 -19.13 1.40 3.12
N GLY A 143 -19.33 1.82 1.86
CA GLY A 143 -18.75 3.05 1.32
C GLY A 143 -17.22 2.99 1.12
N MET A 144 -16.61 1.80 1.10
CA MET A 144 -15.18 1.58 0.99
C MET A 144 -14.81 0.94 -0.35
N ARG A 145 -13.50 0.82 -0.61
CA ARG A 145 -12.93 0.18 -1.79
C ARG A 145 -11.92 -0.89 -1.39
N VAL A 146 -11.53 -1.72 -2.33
CA VAL A 146 -10.46 -2.71 -2.18
C VAL A 146 -9.41 -2.46 -3.25
N ALA A 147 -8.15 -2.43 -2.86
CA ALA A 147 -7.01 -2.26 -3.76
C ALA A 147 -6.13 -3.51 -3.73
N LEU A 148 -6.08 -4.25 -4.84
CA LEU A 148 -5.23 -5.43 -4.98
C LEU A 148 -3.83 -5.02 -5.43
N GLU A 149 -2.82 -5.50 -4.74
CA GLU A 149 -1.43 -5.16 -4.99
C GLU A 149 -0.69 -6.31 -5.69
N PRO A 150 -0.01 -6.05 -6.83
CA PRO A 150 1.00 -6.95 -7.35
C PRO A 150 2.26 -6.86 -6.48
N LEU A 151 2.79 -7.98 -6.03
CA LEU A 151 4.04 -7.98 -5.27
C LEU A 151 5.22 -8.38 -6.15
N ASN A 152 6.39 -7.80 -5.89
CA ASN A 152 7.61 -8.14 -6.63
C ASN A 152 7.82 -9.65 -6.73
N ALA A 153 8.33 -10.11 -7.85
CA ALA A 153 8.55 -11.54 -8.12
C ALA A 153 9.41 -12.24 -7.05
N ILE A 154 10.21 -11.52 -6.28
CA ILE A 154 10.95 -12.06 -5.14
C ILE A 154 10.02 -12.59 -4.03
N LEU A 155 8.80 -12.05 -3.94
CA LEU A 155 7.79 -12.39 -2.93
C LEU A 155 6.74 -13.39 -3.45
N MET A 156 6.84 -13.84 -4.69
CA MET A 156 5.80 -14.64 -5.36
C MET A 156 5.51 -16.00 -4.69
N ASN A 157 6.48 -16.56 -3.99
CA ASN A 157 6.30 -17.84 -3.32
C ASN A 157 5.90 -17.74 -1.85
N THR A 158 5.80 -16.53 -1.32
CA THR A 158 5.54 -16.26 0.10
C THR A 158 4.32 -15.39 0.34
N ASN A 159 4.14 -14.32 -0.45
CA ASN A 159 3.14 -13.28 -0.16
C ASN A 159 2.15 -13.05 -1.31
N SER A 160 2.46 -13.48 -2.53
CA SER A 160 1.54 -13.32 -3.67
C SER A 160 1.81 -14.35 -4.77
N PHE A 161 0.79 -14.62 -5.58
CA PHE A 161 0.95 -15.28 -6.87
C PHE A 161 0.67 -14.33 -8.07
N LEU A 162 0.52 -13.03 -7.81
CA LEU A 162 0.40 -11.96 -8.80
C LEU A 162 1.56 -10.99 -8.61
N TRP A 163 2.41 -10.82 -9.63
CA TRP A 163 3.62 -10.01 -9.54
C TRP A 163 3.78 -8.97 -10.66
N LEU A 164 2.85 -8.92 -11.60
CA LEU A 164 2.83 -7.95 -12.68
C LEU A 164 1.51 -7.19 -12.70
N ILE A 165 1.57 -5.91 -13.07
CA ILE A 165 0.37 -5.07 -13.26
C ILE A 165 -0.66 -5.75 -14.15
N PRO A 166 -0.33 -6.31 -15.34
CA PRO A 166 -1.34 -6.95 -16.20
C PRO A 166 -2.07 -8.13 -15.54
N GLN A 167 -1.42 -8.88 -14.65
CA GLN A 167 -2.07 -9.98 -13.93
C GLN A 167 -3.13 -9.45 -12.96
N VAL A 168 -2.84 -8.36 -12.25
CA VAL A 168 -3.79 -7.71 -11.35
C VAL A 168 -4.92 -7.04 -12.15
N MET A 169 -4.61 -6.40 -13.28
CA MET A 169 -5.63 -5.82 -14.16
C MET A 169 -6.58 -6.88 -14.75
N ASP A 170 -6.07 -8.08 -15.11
CA ASP A 170 -6.93 -9.21 -15.50
C ASP A 170 -7.84 -9.65 -14.32
N MET A 171 -7.32 -9.71 -13.10
CA MET A 171 -8.13 -10.00 -11.92
C MET A 171 -9.19 -8.92 -11.68
N ILE A 172 -8.85 -7.63 -11.82
CA ILE A 172 -9.79 -6.51 -11.70
C ILE A 172 -10.91 -6.64 -12.74
N ALA A 173 -10.55 -6.96 -13.98
CA ALA A 173 -11.54 -7.17 -15.05
C ALA A 173 -12.46 -8.36 -14.78
N ARG A 174 -11.94 -9.45 -14.21
CA ARG A 174 -12.73 -10.64 -13.83
C ARG A 174 -13.63 -10.39 -12.61
N VAL A 175 -13.17 -9.65 -11.63
CA VAL A 175 -13.98 -9.24 -10.46
C VAL A 175 -15.12 -8.33 -10.92
N ASP A 176 -14.88 -7.47 -11.90
CA ASP A 176 -15.86 -6.59 -12.56
C ASP A 176 -16.73 -5.82 -11.55
N HIS A 177 -16.06 -5.04 -10.69
CA HIS A 177 -16.72 -4.21 -9.68
C HIS A 177 -16.03 -2.86 -9.52
N PRO A 178 -16.76 -1.71 -9.47
CA PRO A 178 -16.16 -0.37 -9.39
C PRO A 178 -15.40 -0.10 -8.10
N ALA A 179 -15.71 -0.82 -7.01
CA ALA A 179 -14.99 -0.71 -5.74
C ALA A 179 -13.76 -1.64 -5.67
N PHE A 180 -13.32 -2.24 -6.77
CA PHE A 180 -12.13 -3.07 -6.83
C PHE A 180 -11.13 -2.49 -7.82
N GLY A 181 -9.92 -2.20 -7.35
CA GLY A 181 -8.87 -1.55 -8.11
C GLY A 181 -7.47 -2.02 -7.73
N LEU A 182 -6.50 -1.24 -8.10
CA LEU A 182 -5.07 -1.52 -8.01
C LEU A 182 -4.43 -0.71 -6.88
N CYS A 183 -3.60 -1.35 -6.07
CA CYS A 183 -2.55 -0.70 -5.30
C CYS A 183 -1.25 -0.73 -6.13
N MET A 184 -0.77 0.45 -6.51
CA MET A 184 0.44 0.64 -7.31
C MET A 184 1.61 0.92 -6.38
N ASP A 185 2.45 -0.08 -6.11
CA ASP A 185 3.70 0.13 -5.37
C ASP A 185 4.89 0.16 -6.35
N THR A 186 5.56 1.30 -6.41
CA THR A 186 6.72 1.49 -7.31
C THR A 186 7.82 0.46 -7.07
N TRP A 187 8.07 0.08 -5.81
CA TRP A 187 9.07 -0.93 -5.47
C TRP A 187 8.71 -2.33 -6.00
N ASN A 188 7.41 -2.64 -6.03
CA ASN A 188 6.95 -3.95 -6.49
C ASN A 188 6.98 -4.10 -8.02
N VAL A 189 6.83 -3.00 -8.77
CA VAL A 189 6.57 -3.07 -10.23
C VAL A 189 7.69 -2.55 -11.12
N TRP A 190 8.65 -1.78 -10.61
CA TRP A 190 9.64 -1.05 -11.44
C TRP A 190 10.48 -1.93 -12.35
N GLN A 191 10.69 -3.21 -12.00
CA GLN A 191 11.49 -4.16 -12.79
C GLN A 191 10.72 -4.80 -13.96
N ASP A 192 9.43 -4.50 -14.12
CA ASP A 192 8.68 -4.92 -15.31
C ASP A 192 9.22 -4.19 -16.54
N PRO A 193 9.69 -4.91 -17.58
CA PRO A 193 10.27 -4.29 -18.79
C PRO A 193 9.32 -3.34 -19.52
N LYS A 194 8.00 -3.45 -19.27
CA LYS A 194 6.95 -2.65 -19.88
C LYS A 194 6.15 -1.83 -18.86
N VAL A 195 6.76 -1.53 -17.71
CA VAL A 195 6.06 -0.91 -16.58
C VAL A 195 5.29 0.35 -16.98
N LEU A 196 5.89 1.24 -17.79
CA LEU A 196 5.24 2.50 -18.19
C LEU A 196 4.01 2.26 -19.08
N GLU A 197 4.09 1.28 -20.02
CA GLU A 197 2.94 0.87 -20.84
C GLU A 197 1.83 0.30 -19.97
N HIS A 198 2.20 -0.53 -18.98
CA HIS A 198 1.23 -1.18 -18.09
C HIS A 198 0.59 -0.18 -17.12
N ILE A 199 1.34 0.80 -16.61
CA ILE A 199 0.79 1.89 -15.79
C ILE A 199 -0.22 2.69 -16.60
N ALA A 200 0.14 3.12 -17.82
CA ALA A 200 -0.77 3.89 -18.69
C ALA A 200 -2.08 3.14 -18.99
N ALA A 201 -2.03 1.79 -19.06
CA ALA A 201 -3.20 0.96 -19.27
C ALA A 201 -4.12 0.82 -18.05
N CYS A 202 -3.70 1.25 -16.85
CA CYS A 202 -4.52 1.13 -15.63
C CYS A 202 -5.69 2.13 -15.61
N GLY A 203 -5.54 3.30 -16.24
CA GLY A 203 -6.59 4.34 -16.23
C GLY A 203 -7.01 4.71 -14.80
N ASP A 204 -8.31 4.69 -14.53
CA ASP A 204 -8.95 5.03 -13.27
C ASP A 204 -8.87 3.93 -12.18
N LYS A 205 -8.14 2.85 -12.44
CA LYS A 205 -8.08 1.70 -11.54
C LYS A 205 -7.04 1.81 -10.44
N ILE A 206 -6.14 2.79 -10.47
CA ILE A 206 -5.19 3.01 -9.39
C ILE A 206 -5.92 3.69 -8.22
N PHE A 207 -6.00 2.99 -7.08
CA PHE A 207 -6.66 3.48 -5.87
C PHE A 207 -5.68 3.88 -4.77
N VAL A 208 -4.49 3.26 -4.77
CA VAL A 208 -3.41 3.52 -3.82
C VAL A 208 -2.10 3.59 -4.59
N THR A 209 -1.19 4.47 -4.16
CA THR A 209 0.19 4.49 -4.66
C THR A 209 1.16 4.48 -3.49
N HIS A 210 2.01 3.45 -3.45
CA HIS A 210 3.14 3.36 -2.55
C HIS A 210 4.43 3.75 -3.28
N VAL A 211 5.29 4.47 -2.57
CA VAL A 211 6.57 4.94 -3.09
C VAL A 211 7.70 4.64 -2.10
N SER A 212 8.78 4.13 -2.60
CA SER A 212 10.05 3.95 -1.92
C SER A 212 11.15 3.73 -2.96
N ASP A 213 12.39 3.53 -2.53
CA ASP A 213 13.49 3.26 -3.43
C ASP A 213 14.18 1.94 -3.08
N TRP A 214 15.17 1.53 -3.85
CA TRP A 214 15.93 0.31 -3.67
C TRP A 214 17.30 0.41 -4.30
N HIS A 215 18.30 -0.23 -3.72
CA HIS A 215 19.64 -0.30 -4.27
C HIS A 215 20.35 -1.64 -3.94
N LEU A 216 21.33 -2.01 -4.73
CA LEU A 216 22.21 -3.15 -4.44
C LEU A 216 23.32 -2.79 -3.45
N PRO A 217 23.87 -3.73 -2.67
CA PRO A 217 23.28 -5.04 -2.34
C PRO A 217 22.37 -4.90 -1.09
N ARG A 218 21.16 -5.40 -1.18
CA ARG A 218 20.18 -5.34 -0.05
C ARG A 218 19.55 -6.71 0.19
N ALA A 219 19.04 -6.91 1.40
CA ALA A 219 18.19 -8.04 1.69
C ALA A 219 16.91 -7.96 0.86
N PHE A 220 16.25 -9.09 0.66
CA PHE A 220 14.96 -9.09 0.01
C PHE A 220 13.96 -8.26 0.84
N ALA A 221 13.07 -7.53 0.20
CA ALA A 221 12.10 -6.63 0.82
C ALA A 221 12.66 -5.38 1.54
N ASP A 222 13.98 -5.22 1.70
CA ASP A 222 14.56 -4.01 2.27
C ASP A 222 14.50 -2.85 1.28
N ARG A 223 13.92 -1.73 1.71
CA ARG A 223 13.69 -0.56 0.89
C ARG A 223 14.67 0.56 1.23
N ALA A 224 14.80 1.54 0.36
CA ALA A 224 15.66 2.69 0.52
C ALA A 224 14.85 4.00 0.59
N ILE A 225 15.47 5.04 1.12
CA ILE A 225 14.97 6.42 1.08
C ILE A 225 14.81 6.86 -0.38
N ILE A 226 13.70 7.51 -0.70
CA ILE A 226 13.38 7.98 -2.05
C ILE A 226 14.50 8.87 -2.61
N GLY A 227 14.99 8.54 -3.80
CA GLY A 227 16.07 9.24 -4.48
C GLY A 227 17.47 8.87 -4.01
N GLN A 228 17.60 7.82 -3.19
CA GLN A 228 18.89 7.24 -2.79
C GLN A 228 19.11 5.83 -3.41
N GLY A 229 18.27 5.43 -4.33
CA GLY A 229 18.28 4.12 -4.96
C GLY A 229 18.33 4.17 -6.48
N GLU A 230 17.89 3.08 -7.10
CA GLU A 230 18.00 2.82 -8.53
C GLU A 230 16.64 2.81 -9.25
N ILE A 231 15.51 2.97 -8.51
CA ILE A 231 14.18 2.99 -9.10
C ILE A 231 14.01 4.24 -9.95
N PRO A 232 13.59 4.14 -11.23
CA PRO A 232 13.42 5.31 -12.10
C PRO A 232 12.13 6.09 -11.76
N LEU A 233 12.06 6.58 -10.51
CA LEU A 233 10.87 7.23 -9.94
C LEU A 233 10.31 8.36 -10.79
N PRO A 234 11.10 9.29 -11.38
CA PRO A 234 10.51 10.35 -12.21
C PRO A 234 9.64 9.82 -13.35
N ALA A 235 10.09 8.76 -14.02
CA ALA A 235 9.33 8.16 -15.13
C ALA A 235 8.04 7.45 -14.63
N LEU A 236 8.14 6.74 -13.49
CA LEU A 236 6.98 6.05 -12.89
C LEU A 236 5.94 7.05 -12.38
N LEU A 237 6.39 8.10 -11.67
CA LEU A 237 5.51 9.16 -11.16
C LEU A 237 4.76 9.87 -12.29
N ARG A 238 5.46 10.22 -13.38
CA ARG A 238 4.83 10.79 -14.58
C ARG A 238 3.77 9.87 -15.14
N ALA A 239 4.08 8.60 -15.33
CA ALA A 239 3.14 7.63 -15.88
C ALA A 239 1.90 7.45 -14.99
N ILE A 240 2.06 7.47 -13.65
CA ILE A 240 0.96 7.38 -12.70
C ILE A 240 0.11 8.67 -12.76
N ASP A 241 0.72 9.84 -12.74
CA ASP A 241 0.04 11.13 -12.82
C ASP A 241 -0.77 11.27 -14.13
N GLU A 242 -0.21 10.84 -15.25
CA GLU A 242 -0.87 10.85 -16.56
C GLU A 242 -2.13 9.94 -16.61
N THR A 243 -2.31 9.00 -15.68
CA THR A 243 -3.57 8.24 -15.54
C THR A 243 -4.70 9.06 -14.92
N GLY A 244 -4.39 10.24 -14.35
CA GLY A 244 -5.34 11.05 -13.61
C GLY A 244 -5.47 10.62 -12.13
N TYR A 245 -4.51 9.87 -11.59
CA TYR A 245 -4.49 9.51 -10.17
C TYR A 245 -4.42 10.76 -9.28
N GLY A 246 -5.43 10.94 -8.40
CA GLY A 246 -5.53 12.10 -7.50
C GLY A 246 -5.40 11.74 -6.02
N GLY A 247 -4.94 10.53 -5.71
CA GLY A 247 -4.70 10.06 -4.34
C GLY A 247 -3.37 10.53 -3.75
N ALA A 248 -3.02 10.01 -2.58
CA ALA A 248 -1.73 10.28 -1.94
C ALA A 248 -0.64 9.35 -2.48
N TYR A 249 0.57 9.88 -2.62
CA TYR A 249 1.79 9.10 -2.81
C TYR A 249 2.34 8.78 -1.42
N SER A 250 2.11 7.55 -0.96
CA SER A 250 2.42 7.14 0.40
C SER A 250 3.80 6.49 0.48
N LEU A 251 4.69 7.09 1.27
CA LEU A 251 5.97 6.46 1.62
C LEU A 251 5.70 5.15 2.35
N GLU A 252 6.20 4.05 1.81
CA GLU A 252 6.13 2.75 2.46
C GLU A 252 7.52 2.10 2.54
N ILE A 253 8.04 1.99 3.74
CA ILE A 253 9.34 1.39 4.02
C ILE A 253 9.15 0.07 4.76
N PHE A 254 9.54 -1.02 4.12
CA PHE A 254 9.93 -2.25 4.78
C PHE A 254 11.43 -2.28 4.94
N SER A 255 11.93 -2.78 6.06
CA SER A 255 13.37 -2.91 6.28
C SER A 255 13.71 -4.20 7.02
N ASP A 256 14.96 -4.62 6.94
CA ASP A 256 15.47 -5.81 7.61
C ASP A 256 16.23 -5.42 8.86
N THR A 257 15.63 -5.70 10.02
CA THR A 257 16.24 -5.38 11.33
C THR A 257 17.54 -6.16 11.63
N SER A 258 17.88 -7.17 10.83
CA SER A 258 19.20 -7.84 10.93
C SER A 258 20.34 -6.99 10.36
N LEU A 259 20.03 -6.03 9.49
CA LEU A 259 21.01 -5.14 8.89
C LEU A 259 21.44 -4.05 9.88
N PRO A 260 22.73 -3.65 9.91
CA PRO A 260 23.21 -2.62 10.81
C PRO A 260 22.66 -1.23 10.48
N ASP A 261 22.35 -0.99 9.22
CA ASP A 261 21.82 0.26 8.66
C ASP A 261 20.33 0.19 8.31
N SER A 262 19.58 -0.72 8.94
CA SER A 262 18.13 -0.84 8.78
C SER A 262 17.42 0.48 9.03
N LEU A 263 16.54 0.89 8.10
CA LEU A 263 15.74 2.11 8.24
C LEU A 263 14.74 2.04 9.40
N TRP A 264 14.33 0.85 9.82
CA TRP A 264 13.51 0.68 11.02
C TRP A 264 14.26 0.94 12.34
N LYS A 265 15.61 0.98 12.31
CA LYS A 265 16.46 1.34 13.44
C LYS A 265 16.92 2.81 13.39
N ALA A 266 16.71 3.48 12.27
CA ALA A 266 17.08 4.86 12.07
C ALA A 266 16.10 5.83 12.77
N ASP A 267 16.41 7.13 12.76
CA ASP A 267 15.45 8.15 13.16
C ASP A 267 14.34 8.22 12.09
N GLY A 268 13.15 7.69 12.43
CA GLY A 268 12.00 7.65 11.52
C GLY A 268 11.56 9.03 11.03
N ARG A 269 11.73 10.09 11.85
CA ARG A 269 11.43 11.48 11.41
C ARG A 269 12.36 11.90 10.28
N GLN A 270 13.64 11.59 10.41
CA GLN A 270 14.64 11.90 9.39
C GLN A 270 14.38 11.08 8.11
N VAL A 271 14.05 9.78 8.24
CA VAL A 271 13.70 8.91 7.10
C VAL A 271 12.52 9.50 6.31
N ILE A 272 11.47 9.97 6.99
CA ILE A 272 10.31 10.59 6.35
C ILE A 272 10.70 11.90 5.66
N GLN A 273 11.44 12.78 6.32
CA GLN A 273 11.87 14.07 5.75
C GLN A 273 12.75 13.89 4.50
N ASP A 274 13.73 12.99 4.57
CA ASP A 274 14.63 12.73 3.46
C ASP A 274 13.90 12.10 2.27
N SER A 275 12.95 11.17 2.55
CA SER A 275 12.11 10.56 1.53
C SER A 275 11.16 11.57 0.89
N TRP A 276 10.56 12.47 1.67
CA TRP A 276 9.72 13.54 1.13
C TRP A 276 10.52 14.46 0.20
N ALA A 277 11.67 14.94 0.66
CA ALA A 277 12.55 15.74 -0.17
C ALA A 277 13.00 15.01 -1.45
N GLY A 278 13.21 13.68 -1.36
CA GLY A 278 13.49 12.82 -2.52
C GLY A 278 12.33 12.76 -3.50
N LEU A 279 11.11 12.58 -2.99
CA LEU A 279 9.89 12.53 -3.80
C LEU A 279 9.63 13.86 -4.50
N GLU A 280 9.82 15.00 -3.82
CA GLU A 280 9.69 16.32 -4.43
C GLU A 280 10.70 16.55 -5.58
N ARG A 281 11.94 16.05 -5.42
CA ARG A 281 12.93 16.13 -6.52
C ARG A 281 12.48 15.29 -7.71
N ALA A 282 12.10 14.03 -7.46
CA ALA A 282 11.62 13.11 -8.50
C ALA A 282 10.37 13.64 -9.20
N TRP A 283 9.46 14.29 -8.46
CA TRP A 283 8.25 14.90 -9.02
C TRP A 283 8.57 16.08 -9.93
N ARG A 284 9.49 16.97 -9.52
CA ARG A 284 9.93 18.08 -10.39
C ARG A 284 10.57 17.56 -11.68
N GLU A 285 11.37 16.50 -11.61
CA GLU A 285 11.97 15.88 -12.80
C GLU A 285 10.90 15.19 -13.68
N ALA A 286 9.86 14.63 -13.07
CA ALA A 286 8.72 14.05 -13.78
C ALA A 286 7.92 15.09 -14.57
N SER A 287 7.83 16.32 -14.06
CA SER A 287 7.04 17.41 -14.65
C SER A 287 7.77 18.15 -15.80
N LEU A 288 9.04 17.82 -16.04
CA LEU A 288 9.84 18.35 -17.16
C LEU A 288 9.70 17.49 -18.42
#